data_704ed4e9a75fa0e00c7348aca934fc1b
#
_entry.id   704ed4e9a75fa0e00c7348aca934fc1b
#
_cell.length_a   1.000
_cell.length_b   1.000
_cell.length_c   1.000
_cell.angle_alpha   90.00
_cell.angle_beta   90.00
_cell.angle_gamma   90.00
#
_symmetry.space_group_name_H-M   'P 1'
#
loop_
_entity.id
_entity.type
_entity.pdbx_description
1 polymer ?
#
loop_
_entity_poly.entity_id
_entity_poly.type
_entity_poly.pdbx_seq_one_letter_code
_entity_poly.pdbx_strand_id
1 'polypeptide(L)'
;ETNAEADNYEYSTTDATDAATARFGIGDEVRFWTAVGLSALAATTAVLGVVQHMKSNEAKDAYDEQKSLINKIKDAVSDACSDKGSADCEAAVDWYLKQNSVDLSQGAESEILTLETLENRRDTNKDTMDSYGMARNIWFAVTGASITAAVVLFVW
;
A
#
# COMPACT_ATOMS: atom_id res chain seq x y z
N GLU A 1 -55.73 18.62 -45.21
CA GLU A 1 -54.92 19.30 -44.13
C GLU A 1 -55.04 18.49 -42.87
N THR A 2 -54.06 17.65 -42.64
CA THR A 2 -53.92 16.87 -41.42
C THR A 2 -52.80 17.49 -40.58
N ASN A 3 -53.19 18.19 -39.52
CA ASN A 3 -52.30 18.65 -38.49
C ASN A 3 -51.76 17.41 -37.71
N ALA A 4 -50.49 17.09 -37.94
CA ALA A 4 -49.76 16.18 -37.07
C ALA A 4 -49.35 16.98 -35.82
N GLU A 5 -50.04 16.78 -34.74
CA GLU A 5 -49.69 17.23 -33.41
C GLU A 5 -48.44 16.44 -32.99
N ALA A 6 -47.30 17.13 -33.00
CA ALA A 6 -46.07 16.58 -32.47
C ALA A 6 -46.19 16.56 -30.94
N ASP A 7 -46.51 15.40 -30.37
CA ASP A 7 -46.40 15.17 -28.93
C ASP A 7 -44.93 15.35 -28.49
N ASN A 8 -44.70 16.51 -27.90
CA ASN A 8 -43.46 16.89 -27.30
C ASN A 8 -43.32 16.08 -25.97
N TYR A 9 -42.79 14.87 -26.05
CA TYR A 9 -42.40 14.15 -24.88
C TYR A 9 -41.18 14.86 -24.29
N GLU A 10 -41.44 15.89 -23.51
CA GLU A 10 -40.48 16.40 -22.56
C GLU A 10 -40.22 15.30 -21.54
N TYR A 11 -39.15 14.53 -21.78
CA TYR A 11 -38.66 13.55 -20.81
C TYR A 11 -38.13 14.31 -19.61
N SER A 12 -39.03 14.60 -18.68
CA SER A 12 -38.70 15.31 -17.45
C SER A 12 -37.76 14.41 -16.64
N THR A 13 -36.53 14.86 -16.52
CA THR A 13 -35.54 14.23 -15.59
C THR A 13 -36.02 14.25 -14.15
N THR A 14 -37.02 15.06 -13.82
CA THR A 14 -37.78 15.08 -12.57
C THR A 14 -38.54 13.78 -12.34
N ASP A 15 -39.16 13.18 -13.38
CA ASP A 15 -39.94 11.96 -13.21
C ASP A 15 -39.10 10.74 -12.81
N ALA A 16 -37.85 10.65 -13.27
CA ALA A 16 -36.93 9.58 -12.86
C ALA A 16 -36.45 9.76 -11.38
N THR A 17 -36.25 11.01 -10.99
CA THR A 17 -35.88 11.33 -9.59
C THR A 17 -37.07 11.16 -8.66
N ASP A 18 -38.26 11.57 -9.09
CA ASP A 18 -39.52 11.42 -8.33
C ASP A 18 -39.96 9.94 -8.25
N ALA A 19 -39.75 9.14 -9.30
CA ALA A 19 -40.02 7.71 -9.27
C ALA A 19 -39.02 6.95 -8.37
N ALA A 20 -37.76 7.38 -8.33
CA ALA A 20 -36.78 6.88 -7.39
C ALA A 20 -37.14 7.31 -5.95
N THR A 21 -37.51 8.57 -5.75
CA THR A 21 -37.91 9.12 -4.44
C THR A 21 -39.24 8.54 -3.94
N ALA A 22 -40.20 8.26 -4.82
CA ALA A 22 -41.49 7.66 -4.47
C ALA A 22 -41.36 6.18 -4.09
N ARG A 23 -40.32 5.51 -4.56
CA ARG A 23 -40.01 4.12 -4.21
C ARG A 23 -39.33 4.01 -2.84
N PHE A 24 -38.72 5.07 -2.44
CA PHE A 24 -37.86 5.15 -1.29
C PHE A 24 -38.32 6.32 -0.43
N GLY A 25 -39.18 6.45 0.40
CA GLY A 25 -39.58 7.60 1.24
C GLY A 25 -38.40 8.44 1.79
N ILE A 26 -38.66 9.43 2.61
CA ILE A 26 -37.63 10.36 3.14
C ILE A 26 -36.45 9.63 3.82
N GLY A 27 -36.64 8.38 4.31
CA GLY A 27 -35.57 7.50 4.81
C GLY A 27 -34.60 7.04 3.74
N ASP A 28 -34.99 7.05 2.50
CA ASP A 28 -34.22 6.46 1.39
C ASP A 28 -33.29 7.45 0.73
N GLU A 29 -33.57 8.74 0.78
CA GLU A 29 -32.61 9.77 0.37
C GLU A 29 -31.36 9.72 1.24
N VAL A 30 -31.54 9.58 2.54
CA VAL A 30 -30.42 9.41 3.49
C VAL A 30 -29.67 8.11 3.20
N ARG A 31 -30.35 7.02 2.90
CA ARG A 31 -29.74 5.75 2.53
C ARG A 31 -28.94 5.88 1.23
N PHE A 32 -29.52 6.51 0.20
CA PHE A 32 -28.85 6.75 -1.08
C PHE A 32 -27.55 7.54 -0.90
N TRP A 33 -27.60 8.70 -0.24
CA TRP A 33 -26.41 9.52 -0.02
C TRP A 33 -25.39 8.83 0.89
N THR A 34 -25.83 8.04 1.85
CA THR A 34 -24.93 7.23 2.68
C THR A 34 -24.24 6.16 1.85
N ALA A 35 -24.98 5.46 0.98
CA ALA A 35 -24.40 4.45 0.10
C ALA A 35 -23.42 5.06 -0.91
N VAL A 36 -23.73 6.22 -1.48
CA VAL A 36 -22.80 6.99 -2.35
C VAL A 36 -21.53 7.38 -1.58
N GLY A 37 -21.68 7.88 -0.35
CA GLY A 37 -20.55 8.22 0.52
C GLY A 37 -19.67 7.01 0.84
N LEU A 38 -20.28 5.88 1.18
CA LEU A 38 -19.56 4.62 1.41
C LEU A 38 -18.85 4.09 0.16
N SER A 39 -19.46 4.25 -1.02
CA SER A 39 -18.82 3.86 -2.28
C SER A 39 -17.60 4.74 -2.60
N ALA A 40 -17.69 6.05 -2.36
CA ALA A 40 -16.55 6.95 -2.50
C ALA A 40 -15.45 6.64 -1.49
N LEU A 41 -15.80 6.33 -0.24
CA LEU A 41 -14.86 5.88 0.79
C LEU A 41 -14.17 4.58 0.38
N ALA A 42 -14.93 3.60 -0.13
CA ALA A 42 -14.38 2.34 -0.61
C ALA A 42 -13.36 2.55 -1.75
N ALA A 43 -13.68 3.42 -2.70
CA ALA A 43 -12.74 3.73 -3.80
C ALA A 43 -11.45 4.38 -3.27
N THR A 44 -11.56 5.34 -2.37
CA THR A 44 -10.40 6.01 -1.77
C THR A 44 -9.53 5.04 -0.96
N THR A 45 -10.15 4.21 -0.12
CA THR A 45 -9.42 3.25 0.71
C THR A 45 -8.81 2.12 -0.11
N ALA A 46 -9.42 1.74 -1.24
CA ALA A 46 -8.83 0.79 -2.18
C ALA A 46 -7.53 1.35 -2.79
N VAL A 47 -7.53 2.61 -3.22
CA VAL A 47 -6.32 3.27 -3.75
C VAL A 47 -5.22 3.32 -2.68
N LEU A 48 -5.56 3.70 -1.44
CA LEU A 48 -4.60 3.70 -0.33
C LEU A 48 -4.05 2.29 -0.06
N GLY A 49 -4.89 1.28 -0.10
CA GLY A 49 -4.47 -0.13 0.04
C GLY A 49 -3.47 -0.55 -1.04
N VAL A 50 -3.70 -0.16 -2.29
CA VAL A 50 -2.78 -0.44 -3.41
C VAL A 50 -1.45 0.29 -3.22
N VAL A 51 -1.46 1.57 -2.84
CA VAL A 51 -0.23 2.34 -2.57
C VAL A 51 0.60 1.69 -1.45
N GLN A 52 -0.06 1.27 -0.36
CA GLN A 52 0.61 0.58 0.74
C GLN A 52 1.16 -0.79 0.31
N HIS A 53 0.45 -1.50 -0.58
CA HIS A 53 0.94 -2.75 -1.15
C HIS A 53 2.22 -2.55 -1.98
N MET A 54 2.27 -1.52 -2.83
CA MET A 54 3.47 -1.21 -3.62
C MET A 54 4.65 -0.89 -2.71
N LYS A 55 4.46 -0.03 -1.71
CA LYS A 55 5.50 0.32 -0.73
C LYS A 55 5.97 -0.88 0.10
N SER A 56 5.06 -1.77 0.48
CA SER A 56 5.40 -3.02 1.17
C SER A 56 6.28 -3.92 0.30
N ASN A 57 5.99 -4.01 -1.01
CA ASN A 57 6.80 -4.82 -1.94
C ASN A 57 8.18 -4.20 -2.15
N GLU A 58 8.29 -2.87 -2.34
CA GLU A 58 9.58 -2.18 -2.43
C GLU A 58 10.44 -2.41 -1.18
N ALA A 59 9.85 -2.28 0.01
CA ALA A 59 10.55 -2.53 1.26
C ALA A 59 10.95 -4.01 1.42
N LYS A 60 10.12 -4.94 0.91
CA LYS A 60 10.44 -6.37 0.89
C LYS A 60 11.61 -6.67 -0.03
N ASP A 61 11.63 -6.11 -1.24
CA ASP A 61 12.72 -6.31 -2.18
C ASP A 61 14.04 -5.78 -1.60
N ALA A 62 14.01 -4.59 -0.99
CA ALA A 62 15.17 -4.04 -0.29
C ALA A 62 15.64 -4.91 0.89
N TYR A 63 14.69 -5.46 1.67
CA TYR A 63 15.00 -6.40 2.75
C TYR A 63 15.65 -7.69 2.23
N ASP A 64 15.09 -8.30 1.19
CA ASP A 64 15.58 -9.55 0.62
C ASP A 64 16.97 -9.37 0.00
N GLU A 65 17.22 -8.23 -0.67
CA GLU A 65 18.54 -7.87 -1.21
C GLU A 65 19.57 -7.72 -0.09
N GLN A 66 19.26 -6.94 0.94
CA GLN A 66 20.16 -6.74 2.08
C GLN A 66 20.42 -8.05 2.84
N LYS A 67 19.40 -8.87 3.05
CA LYS A 67 19.55 -10.19 3.66
C LYS A 67 20.48 -11.09 2.87
N SER A 68 20.33 -11.10 1.53
CA SER A 68 21.23 -11.85 0.64
C SER A 68 22.66 -11.36 0.74
N LEU A 69 22.87 -10.04 0.74
CA LEU A 69 24.18 -9.42 0.87
C LEU A 69 24.84 -9.77 2.22
N ILE A 70 24.10 -9.61 3.33
CA ILE A 70 24.60 -9.94 4.67
C ILE A 70 25.02 -11.42 4.76
N ASN A 71 24.24 -12.33 4.18
CA ASN A 71 24.58 -13.75 4.17
C ASN A 71 25.89 -14.01 3.38
N LYS A 72 26.03 -13.40 2.19
CA LYS A 72 27.26 -13.50 1.41
C LYS A 72 28.49 -12.96 2.13
N ILE A 73 28.33 -11.82 2.82
CA ILE A 73 29.41 -11.23 3.62
C ILE A 73 29.76 -12.19 4.77
N LYS A 74 28.77 -12.66 5.53
CA LYS A 74 28.99 -13.58 6.66
C LYS A 74 29.71 -14.85 6.22
N ASP A 75 29.30 -15.42 5.09
CA ASP A 75 29.95 -16.62 4.56
C ASP A 75 31.40 -16.35 4.15
N ALA A 76 31.67 -15.17 3.57
CA ALA A 76 32.99 -14.80 3.08
C ALA A 76 33.98 -14.39 4.20
N VAL A 77 33.48 -13.82 5.30
CA VAL A 77 34.29 -13.25 6.38
C VAL A 77 34.06 -13.93 7.73
N SER A 78 33.48 -15.13 7.73
CA SER A 78 33.10 -15.86 8.95
C SER A 78 34.24 -15.99 9.95
N ASP A 79 35.46 -16.25 9.46
CA ASP A 79 36.63 -16.47 10.30
C ASP A 79 37.13 -15.18 10.99
N ALA A 80 37.02 -14.03 10.27
CA ALA A 80 37.39 -12.72 10.80
C ALA A 80 36.31 -12.09 11.71
N CYS A 81 35.05 -12.51 11.54
CA CYS A 81 33.89 -11.94 12.22
C CYS A 81 33.33 -12.84 13.34
N SER A 82 34.18 -13.56 14.05
CA SER A 82 33.79 -14.26 15.30
C SER A 82 33.25 -13.25 16.35
N ASP A 83 33.80 -12.04 16.36
CA ASP A 83 33.28 -10.86 17.09
C ASP A 83 32.92 -9.78 16.10
N LYS A 84 31.64 -9.48 15.97
CA LYS A 84 31.09 -8.55 14.97
C LYS A 84 31.54 -7.10 15.10
N GLY A 85 31.97 -6.70 16.29
CA GLY A 85 32.47 -5.34 16.58
C GLY A 85 34.00 -5.24 16.58
N SER A 86 34.71 -6.31 16.21
CA SER A 86 36.16 -6.29 16.15
C SER A 86 36.68 -5.51 14.93
N ALA A 87 37.83 -4.84 15.09
CA ALA A 87 38.49 -4.14 13.98
C ALA A 87 38.82 -5.08 12.80
N ASP A 88 39.10 -6.36 13.09
CA ASP A 88 39.38 -7.37 12.07
C ASP A 88 38.11 -7.70 11.24
N CYS A 89 36.95 -7.80 11.88
CA CYS A 89 35.68 -7.98 11.20
C CYS A 89 35.32 -6.77 10.33
N GLU A 90 35.48 -5.56 10.88
CA GLU A 90 35.21 -4.32 10.11
C GLU A 90 36.12 -4.23 8.88
N ALA A 91 37.40 -4.51 9.01
CA ALA A 91 38.34 -4.51 7.90
C ALA A 91 38.01 -5.59 6.85
N ALA A 92 37.60 -6.77 7.27
CA ALA A 92 37.21 -7.87 6.38
C ALA A 92 35.92 -7.54 5.61
N VAL A 93 34.94 -6.94 6.26
CA VAL A 93 33.69 -6.48 5.63
C VAL A 93 33.97 -5.36 4.62
N ASP A 94 34.74 -4.36 4.99
CA ASP A 94 35.14 -3.25 4.09
C ASP A 94 35.90 -3.78 2.86
N TRP A 95 36.83 -4.69 3.05
CA TRP A 95 37.55 -5.34 1.97
C TRP A 95 36.60 -6.09 1.03
N TYR A 96 35.65 -6.88 1.57
CA TYR A 96 34.67 -7.63 0.78
C TYR A 96 33.79 -6.69 -0.05
N LEU A 97 33.28 -5.61 0.54
CA LEU A 97 32.42 -4.63 -0.13
C LEU A 97 33.16 -3.94 -1.29
N LYS A 98 34.42 -3.53 -1.06
CA LYS A 98 35.27 -2.93 -2.10
C LYS A 98 35.59 -3.90 -3.24
N GLN A 99 35.90 -5.15 -2.91
CA GLN A 99 36.25 -6.17 -3.89
C GLN A 99 35.05 -6.53 -4.80
N ASN A 100 33.84 -6.50 -4.29
CA ASN A 100 32.64 -6.87 -5.02
C ASN A 100 31.91 -5.67 -5.62
N SER A 101 32.47 -4.46 -5.57
CA SER A 101 31.88 -3.20 -6.11
C SER A 101 30.42 -3.04 -5.68
N VAL A 102 30.11 -3.38 -4.44
CA VAL A 102 28.75 -3.24 -3.91
C VAL A 102 28.42 -1.75 -3.85
N ASP A 103 27.47 -1.32 -4.67
CA ASP A 103 27.02 0.07 -4.67
C ASP A 103 26.16 0.32 -3.42
N LEU A 104 26.72 1.09 -2.52
CA LEU A 104 26.10 1.44 -1.24
C LEU A 104 25.51 2.86 -1.25
N SER A 105 25.34 3.45 -2.44
CA SER A 105 24.91 4.83 -2.65
C SER A 105 23.50 5.16 -2.11
N GLN A 106 22.76 4.18 -1.62
CA GLN A 106 21.45 4.40 -1.00
C GLN A 106 21.51 4.74 0.51
N GLY A 107 22.60 5.28 1.00
CA GLY A 107 22.71 5.72 2.39
C GLY A 107 23.74 6.82 2.57
N ALA A 108 23.52 7.67 3.58
CA ALA A 108 24.32 8.85 3.88
C ALA A 108 25.83 8.63 3.67
N GLU A 109 26.44 9.51 2.93
CA GLU A 109 27.82 9.47 2.37
C GLU A 109 28.98 9.32 3.37
N SER A 110 28.75 9.01 4.61
CA SER A 110 29.77 9.10 5.68
C SER A 110 29.76 7.96 6.70
N GLU A 111 28.91 6.95 6.55
CA GLU A 111 28.82 5.89 7.57
C GLU A 111 29.74 4.72 7.21
N ILE A 112 30.65 4.38 8.12
CA ILE A 112 31.46 3.16 8.01
C ILE A 112 30.50 1.98 8.03
N LEU A 113 30.46 1.24 6.92
CA LEU A 113 29.57 0.08 6.79
C LEU A 113 30.15 -1.09 7.56
N THR A 114 29.69 -1.26 8.76
CA THR A 114 29.94 -2.44 9.57
C THR A 114 28.86 -3.49 9.31
N LEU A 115 29.14 -4.74 9.66
CA LEU A 115 28.14 -5.80 9.61
C LEU A 115 26.89 -5.44 10.46
N GLU A 116 27.11 -4.74 11.57
CA GLU A 116 26.04 -4.28 12.47
C GLU A 116 25.15 -3.23 11.80
N THR A 117 25.73 -2.24 11.08
CA THR A 117 24.95 -1.23 10.37
C THR A 117 24.13 -1.84 9.23
N LEU A 118 24.66 -2.86 8.55
CA LEU A 118 23.91 -3.59 7.52
C LEU A 118 22.76 -4.41 8.12
N GLU A 119 22.97 -5.04 9.25
CA GLU A 119 21.92 -5.76 9.99
C GLU A 119 20.84 -4.80 10.48
N ASN A 120 21.20 -3.66 11.04
CA ASN A 120 20.24 -2.63 11.47
C ASN A 120 19.41 -2.07 10.31
N ARG A 121 20.02 -1.82 9.14
CA ARG A 121 19.28 -1.40 7.92
C ARG A 121 18.31 -2.47 7.46
N ARG A 122 18.73 -3.74 7.45
CA ARG A 122 17.83 -4.86 7.13
C ARG A 122 16.63 -4.89 8.07
N ASP A 123 16.86 -4.74 9.37
CA ASP A 123 15.80 -4.81 10.38
C ASP A 123 14.85 -3.61 10.25
N THR A 124 15.38 -2.41 9.95
CA THR A 124 14.56 -1.24 9.63
C THR A 124 13.68 -1.46 8.38
N ASN A 125 14.22 -2.07 7.33
CA ASN A 125 13.44 -2.40 6.14
C ASN A 125 12.36 -3.45 6.43
N LYS A 126 12.66 -4.42 7.31
CA LYS A 126 11.67 -5.39 7.79
C LYS A 126 10.53 -4.71 8.53
N ASP A 127 10.83 -3.83 9.47
CA ASP A 127 9.82 -3.09 10.23
C ASP A 127 8.97 -2.19 9.31
N THR A 128 9.59 -1.59 8.31
CA THR A 128 8.92 -0.79 7.28
C THR A 128 7.99 -1.66 6.44
N MET A 129 8.43 -2.83 5.98
CA MET A 129 7.62 -3.80 5.24
C MET A 129 6.42 -4.26 6.07
N ASP A 130 6.64 -4.62 7.32
CA ASP A 130 5.60 -5.10 8.23
C ASP A 130 4.57 -3.99 8.51
N SER A 131 5.03 -2.76 8.70
CA SER A 131 4.18 -1.58 8.92
C SER A 131 3.29 -1.29 7.70
N TYR A 132 3.85 -1.27 6.49
CA TYR A 132 3.07 -1.09 5.26
C TYR A 132 2.14 -2.28 4.99
N GLY A 133 2.56 -3.49 5.30
CA GLY A 133 1.74 -4.69 5.21
C GLY A 133 0.52 -4.63 6.12
N MET A 134 0.70 -4.18 7.37
CA MET A 134 -0.40 -3.96 8.31
C MET A 134 -1.34 -2.86 7.82
N ALA A 135 -0.81 -1.71 7.42
CA ALA A 135 -1.61 -0.61 6.88
C ALA A 135 -2.43 -1.04 5.66
N ARG A 136 -1.84 -1.76 4.73
CA ARG A 136 -2.54 -2.36 3.58
C ARG A 136 -3.73 -3.20 3.99
N ASN A 137 -3.53 -4.10 4.96
CA ASN A 137 -4.59 -5.00 5.42
C ASN A 137 -5.75 -4.24 6.06
N ILE A 138 -5.45 -3.18 6.82
CA ILE A 138 -6.45 -2.29 7.41
C ILE A 138 -7.26 -1.60 6.29
N TRP A 139 -6.59 -1.03 5.28
CA TRP A 139 -7.27 -0.33 4.20
C TRP A 139 -8.16 -1.26 3.37
N PHE A 140 -7.70 -2.48 3.06
CA PHE A 140 -8.54 -3.45 2.37
C PHE A 140 -9.72 -3.94 3.22
N ALA A 141 -9.55 -4.08 4.53
CA ALA A 141 -10.65 -4.41 5.43
C ALA A 141 -11.71 -3.30 5.46
N VAL A 142 -11.29 -2.03 5.54
CA VAL A 142 -12.20 -0.86 5.46
C VAL A 142 -12.91 -0.81 4.12
N THR A 143 -12.19 -1.04 3.01
CA THR A 143 -12.77 -1.12 1.67
C THR A 143 -13.86 -2.19 1.59
N GLY A 144 -13.55 -3.41 2.04
CA GLY A 144 -14.52 -4.51 2.04
C GLY A 144 -15.76 -4.22 2.89
N ALA A 145 -15.59 -3.68 4.08
CA ALA A 145 -16.69 -3.28 4.96
C ALA A 145 -17.55 -2.18 4.32
N SER A 146 -16.93 -1.18 3.69
CA SER A 146 -17.64 -0.08 3.03
C SER A 146 -18.45 -0.56 1.83
N ILE A 147 -17.89 -1.45 1.01
CA ILE A 147 -18.62 -2.06 -0.12
C ILE A 147 -19.80 -2.86 0.38
N THR A 148 -19.59 -3.71 1.40
CA THR A 148 -20.67 -4.53 1.95
C THR A 148 -21.79 -3.67 2.50
N ALA A 149 -21.47 -2.61 3.27
CA ALA A 149 -22.46 -1.70 3.81
C ALA A 149 -23.22 -0.93 2.71
N ALA A 150 -22.51 -0.48 1.67
CA ALA A 150 -23.13 0.18 0.52
C ALA A 150 -24.12 -0.75 -0.19
N VAL A 151 -23.71 -2.00 -0.47
CA VAL A 151 -24.58 -2.99 -1.13
C VAL A 151 -25.82 -3.26 -0.29
N VAL A 152 -25.69 -3.45 1.02
CA VAL A 152 -26.84 -3.65 1.91
C VAL A 152 -27.80 -2.47 1.84
N LEU A 153 -27.29 -1.23 1.86
CA LEU A 153 -28.13 -0.02 1.78
C LEU A 153 -28.82 0.14 0.42
N PHE A 154 -28.23 -0.38 -0.66
CA PHE A 154 -28.85 -0.33 -1.99
C PHE A 154 -29.88 -1.44 -2.23
N VAL A 155 -29.72 -2.60 -1.57
CA VAL A 155 -30.57 -3.78 -1.83
C VAL A 155 -31.76 -3.84 -0.87
N TRP A 156 -31.63 -3.33 0.34
CA TRP A 156 -32.68 -3.31 1.39
C TRP A 156 -33.26 -1.92 1.58
#